data_d1f7f6d03a9da43e901f5fb2f0635dc9
#
_entry.id   d1f7f6d03a9da43e901f5fb2f0635dc9
#
_cell.length_a   1.000
_cell.length_b   1.000
_cell.length_c   1.000
_cell.angle_alpha   90.00
_cell.angle_beta   90.00
_cell.angle_gamma   90.00
#
_symmetry.space_group_name_H-M   'P 1'
#
loop_
_entity.id
_entity.type
_entity.pdbx_description
1 polymer ?
#
loop_
_entity_poly.entity_id
_entity_poly.type
_entity_poly.pdbx_seq_one_letter_code
_entity_poly.pdbx_strand_id
1 'polypeptide(L)'
;MSAEAISLKSATEMMEEQALIRRVCDGERELFYQLVHPYERRVYATAFAILHNEADAEDVAQEAILKAFKNIRQFRGDARFSTWLIQITVNEARMRRRKQHPEIMEPIADQADEEGNYIPRDFADWREIPSEELERKEVRQKLAAALASLGEKYREVFILRDMQDMSIEETAKALNISQASVKTRLLRARLMLRDLLAPGLGGPWTSRVSFERGNKPW
;
A
#
# COMPACT_ATOMS: atom_id res chain seq x y z
N MET A 1 -2.75 15.02 25.30
CA MET A 1 -3.93 14.10 25.34
C MET A 1 -3.41 12.73 25.73
N SER A 2 -4.02 12.09 26.75
CA SER A 2 -3.54 10.82 27.30
C SER A 2 -3.75 9.68 26.28
N ALA A 3 -2.85 8.68 26.29
CA ALA A 3 -2.94 7.48 25.44
C ALA A 3 -4.28 6.73 25.58
N GLU A 4 -4.88 6.78 26.78
CA GLU A 4 -6.22 6.22 27.05
C GLU A 4 -7.34 6.92 26.26
N ALA A 5 -7.28 8.25 26.12
CA ALA A 5 -8.29 9.00 25.36
C ALA A 5 -8.23 8.70 23.86
N ILE A 6 -7.03 8.44 23.32
CA ILE A 6 -6.81 8.05 21.92
C ILE A 6 -7.34 6.62 21.70
N SER A 7 -7.10 5.71 22.64
CA SER A 7 -7.57 4.31 22.59
C SER A 7 -9.09 4.23 22.65
N LEU A 8 -9.73 4.99 23.53
CA LEU A 8 -11.19 5.05 23.66
C LEU A 8 -11.85 5.61 22.39
N LYS A 9 -11.28 6.67 21.82
CA LYS A 9 -11.78 7.26 20.57
C LYS A 9 -11.71 6.27 19.41
N SER A 10 -10.61 5.57 19.27
CA SER A 10 -10.44 4.53 18.24
C SER A 10 -11.44 3.37 18.43
N ALA A 11 -11.71 2.95 19.64
CA ALA A 11 -12.70 1.89 19.92
C ALA A 11 -14.12 2.34 19.58
N THR A 12 -14.50 3.58 19.88
CA THR A 12 -15.81 4.14 19.55
C THR A 12 -16.00 4.24 18.03
N GLU A 13 -15.00 4.76 17.32
CA GLU A 13 -15.03 4.85 15.84
C GLU A 13 -15.17 3.47 15.18
N MET A 14 -14.51 2.45 15.72
CA MET A 14 -14.66 1.06 15.23
C MET A 14 -16.07 0.49 15.48
N MET A 15 -16.66 0.79 16.63
CA MET A 15 -18.05 0.34 16.93
C MET A 15 -19.07 1.03 16.02
N GLU A 16 -18.91 2.31 15.75
CA GLU A 16 -19.75 3.08 14.83
C GLU A 16 -19.64 2.56 13.41
N GLU A 17 -18.41 2.27 12.93
CA GLU A 17 -18.17 1.67 11.62
C GLU A 17 -18.86 0.30 11.48
N GLN A 18 -18.73 -0.55 12.49
CA GLN A 18 -19.40 -1.86 12.49
C GLN A 18 -20.93 -1.74 12.51
N ALA A 19 -21.48 -0.76 13.24
CA ALA A 19 -22.90 -0.49 13.24
C ALA A 19 -23.39 -0.04 11.86
N LEU A 20 -22.66 0.85 11.19
CA LEU A 20 -22.95 1.28 9.81
C LEU A 20 -22.93 0.09 8.84
N ILE A 21 -21.93 -0.78 8.92
CA ILE A 21 -21.81 -1.96 8.07
C ILE A 21 -23.03 -2.85 8.22
N ARG A 22 -23.47 -3.13 9.45
CA ARG A 22 -24.66 -3.96 9.71
C ARG A 22 -25.91 -3.34 9.09
N ARG A 23 -26.16 -2.06 9.31
CA ARG A 23 -27.30 -1.34 8.76
C ARG A 23 -27.33 -1.36 7.23
N VAL A 24 -26.17 -1.17 6.58
CA VAL A 24 -26.05 -1.28 5.11
C VAL A 24 -26.37 -2.72 4.65
N CYS A 25 -25.88 -3.73 5.36
CA CYS A 25 -26.20 -5.13 5.07
C CYS A 25 -27.70 -5.45 5.25
N ASP A 26 -28.37 -4.79 6.20
CA ASP A 26 -29.80 -4.96 6.50
C ASP A 26 -30.70 -4.21 5.49
N GLY A 27 -30.10 -3.40 4.60
CA GLY A 27 -30.83 -2.79 3.47
C GLY A 27 -30.84 -1.28 3.44
N GLU A 28 -30.27 -0.57 4.43
CA GLU A 28 -30.12 0.89 4.44
C GLU A 28 -28.98 1.33 3.51
N ARG A 29 -29.19 1.19 2.20
CA ARG A 29 -28.16 1.37 1.18
C ARG A 29 -27.59 2.79 1.12
N GLU A 30 -28.37 3.78 1.47
CA GLU A 30 -28.00 5.20 1.52
C GLU A 30 -26.87 5.46 2.54
N LEU A 31 -26.75 4.62 3.57
CA LEU A 31 -25.68 4.74 4.56
C LEU A 31 -24.31 4.29 4.04
N PHE A 32 -24.26 3.58 2.90
CA PHE A 32 -23.00 3.15 2.33
C PHE A 32 -22.07 4.31 2.00
N TYR A 33 -22.63 5.43 1.55
CA TYR A 33 -21.83 6.63 1.32
C TYR A 33 -21.14 7.11 2.59
N GLN A 34 -21.85 7.15 3.71
CA GLN A 34 -21.26 7.54 5.00
C GLN A 34 -20.12 6.60 5.44
N LEU A 35 -20.26 5.30 5.15
CA LEU A 35 -19.26 4.29 5.43
C LEU A 35 -17.99 4.47 4.57
N VAL A 36 -18.13 4.82 3.29
CA VAL A 36 -17.02 4.85 2.33
C VAL A 36 -16.34 6.21 2.26
N HIS A 37 -17.07 7.30 2.46
CA HIS A 37 -16.57 8.67 2.32
C HIS A 37 -15.22 8.94 3.02
N PRO A 38 -14.97 8.49 4.27
CA PRO A 38 -13.68 8.68 4.92
C PRO A 38 -12.49 8.02 4.19
N TYR A 39 -12.77 7.05 3.33
CA TYR A 39 -11.77 6.24 2.63
C TYR A 39 -11.57 6.59 1.16
N GLU A 40 -12.43 7.40 0.55
CA GLU A 40 -12.38 7.74 -0.89
C GLU A 40 -11.00 8.23 -1.32
N ARG A 41 -10.41 9.16 -0.54
CA ARG A 41 -9.07 9.68 -0.82
C ARG A 41 -7.99 8.59 -0.76
N ARG A 42 -8.11 7.63 0.16
CA ARG A 42 -7.16 6.51 0.31
C ARG A 42 -7.31 5.54 -0.85
N VAL A 43 -8.53 5.25 -1.27
CA VAL A 43 -8.85 4.40 -2.42
C VAL A 43 -8.23 5.00 -3.69
N TYR A 44 -8.51 6.27 -3.97
CA TYR A 44 -7.93 6.98 -5.11
C TYR A 44 -6.40 7.00 -5.07
N ALA A 45 -5.81 7.38 -3.94
CA ALA A 45 -4.35 7.43 -3.78
C ALA A 45 -3.68 6.06 -4.00
N THR A 46 -4.33 4.98 -3.56
CA THR A 46 -3.84 3.60 -3.79
C THR A 46 -3.91 3.22 -5.25
N ALA A 47 -5.02 3.52 -5.93
CA ALA A 47 -5.17 3.27 -7.36
C ALA A 47 -4.15 4.08 -8.18
N PHE A 48 -4.00 5.37 -7.89
CA PHE A 48 -3.05 6.24 -8.57
C PHE A 48 -1.60 5.79 -8.38
N ALA A 49 -1.23 5.38 -7.17
CA ALA A 49 0.12 4.90 -6.87
C ALA A 49 0.49 3.59 -7.63
N ILE A 50 -0.51 2.81 -8.06
CA ILE A 50 -0.31 1.59 -8.87
C ILE A 50 -0.33 1.91 -10.36
N LEU A 51 -1.24 2.80 -10.81
CA LEU A 51 -1.52 3.02 -12.23
C LEU A 51 -0.76 4.20 -12.84
N HIS A 52 -0.37 5.20 -12.03
CA HIS A 52 0.28 6.46 -12.45
C HIS A 52 -0.46 7.24 -13.54
N ASN A 53 -1.76 7.03 -13.66
CA ASN A 53 -2.66 7.74 -14.57
C ASN A 53 -3.90 8.17 -13.80
N GLU A 54 -4.22 9.45 -13.84
CA GLU A 54 -5.33 10.05 -13.07
C GLU A 54 -6.68 9.47 -13.51
N ALA A 55 -6.95 9.43 -14.81
CA ALA A 55 -8.22 8.93 -15.35
C ALA A 55 -8.44 7.44 -14.99
N ASP A 56 -7.41 6.61 -15.14
CA ASP A 56 -7.49 5.21 -14.75
C ASP A 56 -7.64 5.02 -13.24
N ALA A 57 -7.01 5.89 -12.45
CA ALA A 57 -7.11 5.84 -10.99
C ALA A 57 -8.52 6.23 -10.52
N GLU A 58 -9.15 7.22 -11.14
CA GLU A 58 -10.55 7.60 -10.87
C GLU A 58 -11.51 6.47 -11.24
N ASP A 59 -11.37 5.90 -12.44
CA ASP A 59 -12.18 4.76 -12.89
C ASP A 59 -12.07 3.58 -11.93
N VAL A 60 -10.85 3.23 -11.54
CA VAL A 60 -10.58 2.11 -10.63
C VAL A 60 -11.11 2.40 -9.22
N ALA A 61 -10.98 3.63 -8.74
CA ALA A 61 -11.53 4.03 -7.45
C ALA A 61 -13.05 3.87 -7.40
N GLN A 62 -13.75 4.35 -8.43
CA GLN A 62 -15.19 4.19 -8.56
C GLN A 62 -15.60 2.72 -8.66
N GLU A 63 -14.93 1.93 -9.49
CA GLU A 63 -15.23 0.50 -9.64
C GLU A 63 -14.99 -0.27 -8.34
N ALA A 64 -13.92 0.05 -7.61
CA ALA A 64 -13.62 -0.57 -6.31
C ALA A 64 -14.73 -0.27 -5.28
N ILE A 65 -15.22 0.98 -5.22
CA ILE A 65 -16.32 1.38 -4.34
C ILE A 65 -17.62 0.67 -4.74
N LEU A 66 -17.92 0.59 -6.03
CA LEU A 66 -19.09 -0.14 -6.53
C LEU A 66 -19.02 -1.63 -6.22
N LYS A 67 -17.85 -2.24 -6.36
CA LYS A 67 -17.64 -3.65 -5.98
C LYS A 67 -17.76 -3.86 -4.48
N ALA A 68 -17.22 -2.95 -3.68
CA ALA A 68 -17.41 -2.99 -2.23
C ALA A 68 -18.89 -2.92 -1.86
N PHE A 69 -19.68 -2.04 -2.48
CA PHE A 69 -21.11 -1.96 -2.28
C PHE A 69 -21.84 -3.26 -2.63
N LYS A 70 -21.57 -3.81 -3.81
CA LYS A 70 -22.17 -5.07 -4.27
C LYS A 70 -21.85 -6.26 -3.36
N ASN A 71 -20.65 -6.25 -2.78
CA ASN A 71 -20.12 -7.37 -1.99
C ASN A 71 -20.09 -7.11 -0.48
N ILE A 72 -20.71 -6.03 0.02
CA ILE A 72 -20.65 -5.65 1.44
C ILE A 72 -21.13 -6.79 2.37
N ARG A 73 -22.10 -7.59 1.94
CA ARG A 73 -22.59 -8.75 2.69
C ARG A 73 -21.55 -9.87 2.82
N GLN A 74 -20.51 -9.87 2.03
CA GLN A 74 -19.40 -10.84 2.11
C GLN A 74 -18.30 -10.37 3.07
N PHE A 75 -18.37 -9.12 3.54
CA PHE A 75 -17.44 -8.62 4.54
C PHE A 75 -17.69 -9.30 5.88
N ARG A 76 -16.72 -10.11 6.32
CA ARG A 76 -16.84 -10.95 7.53
C ARG A 76 -16.39 -10.27 8.81
N GLY A 77 -15.73 -9.11 8.72
CA GLY A 77 -15.14 -8.42 9.88
C GLY A 77 -13.82 -9.03 10.38
N ASP A 78 -13.22 -9.98 9.65
CA ASP A 78 -11.92 -10.59 9.98
C ASP A 78 -10.75 -9.60 9.86
N ALA A 79 -10.95 -8.50 9.15
CA ALA A 79 -10.03 -7.38 8.99
C ALA A 79 -10.80 -6.06 9.13
N ARG A 80 -10.08 -4.93 9.21
CA ARG A 80 -10.72 -3.60 9.16
C ARG A 80 -11.42 -3.40 7.82
N PHE A 81 -12.53 -2.67 7.82
CA PHE A 81 -13.24 -2.33 6.57
C PHE A 81 -12.31 -1.61 5.56
N SER A 82 -11.48 -0.69 6.05
CA SER A 82 -10.47 -0.02 5.23
C SER A 82 -9.51 -1.00 4.53
N THR A 83 -9.03 -2.02 5.23
CA THR A 83 -8.15 -3.06 4.67
C THR A 83 -8.85 -3.84 3.56
N TRP A 84 -10.09 -4.24 3.78
CA TRP A 84 -10.91 -4.96 2.81
C TRP A 84 -11.17 -4.11 1.56
N LEU A 85 -11.52 -2.83 1.73
CA LEU A 85 -11.73 -1.89 0.63
C LEU A 85 -10.45 -1.64 -0.19
N ILE A 86 -9.32 -1.43 0.48
CA ILE A 86 -8.01 -1.28 -0.18
C ILE A 86 -7.61 -2.56 -0.94
N GLN A 87 -7.91 -3.74 -0.42
CA GLN A 87 -7.66 -5.00 -1.13
C GLN A 87 -8.46 -5.08 -2.44
N ILE A 88 -9.73 -4.68 -2.43
CA ILE A 88 -10.54 -4.57 -3.65
C ILE A 88 -9.89 -3.60 -4.63
N THR A 89 -9.47 -2.42 -4.15
CA THR A 89 -8.82 -1.39 -4.98
C THR A 89 -7.54 -1.90 -5.65
N VAL A 90 -6.68 -2.57 -4.89
CA VAL A 90 -5.43 -3.16 -5.42
C VAL A 90 -5.73 -4.19 -6.51
N ASN A 91 -6.72 -5.05 -6.29
CA ASN A 91 -7.11 -6.07 -7.26
C ASN A 91 -7.60 -5.44 -8.58
N GLU A 92 -8.44 -4.39 -8.49
CA GLU A 92 -8.93 -3.67 -9.66
C GLU A 92 -7.79 -2.95 -10.40
N ALA A 93 -6.93 -2.25 -9.68
CA ALA A 93 -5.78 -1.56 -10.26
C ALA A 93 -4.84 -2.53 -10.99
N ARG A 94 -4.55 -3.69 -10.40
CA ARG A 94 -3.74 -4.74 -11.02
C ARG A 94 -4.42 -5.36 -12.24
N MET A 95 -5.74 -5.54 -12.21
CA MET A 95 -6.52 -6.00 -13.37
C MET A 95 -6.49 -4.97 -14.51
N ARG A 96 -6.70 -3.70 -14.20
CA ARG A 96 -6.65 -2.60 -15.18
C ARG A 96 -5.28 -2.56 -15.86
N ARG A 97 -4.20 -2.59 -15.09
CA ARG A 97 -2.83 -2.58 -15.59
C ARG A 97 -2.52 -3.79 -16.48
N ARG A 98 -2.92 -5.00 -16.08
CA ARG A 98 -2.75 -6.20 -16.92
C ARG A 98 -3.46 -6.12 -18.27
N LYS A 99 -4.62 -5.46 -18.32
CA LYS A 99 -5.34 -5.23 -19.56
C LYS A 99 -4.61 -4.24 -20.48
N GLN A 100 -3.95 -3.24 -19.91
CA GLN A 100 -3.22 -2.21 -20.67
C GLN A 100 -1.84 -2.68 -21.13
N HIS A 101 -1.19 -3.55 -20.37
CA HIS A 101 0.16 -4.03 -20.61
C HIS A 101 0.23 -5.57 -20.54
N PRO A 102 -0.36 -6.28 -21.52
CA PRO A 102 -0.33 -7.75 -21.54
C PRO A 102 1.08 -8.34 -21.68
N GLU A 103 2.02 -7.55 -22.18
CA GLU A 103 3.43 -7.94 -22.41
C GLU A 103 4.26 -7.96 -21.10
N ILE A 104 3.81 -7.29 -20.05
CA ILE A 104 4.47 -7.29 -18.73
C ILE A 104 3.93 -8.47 -17.90
N MET A 105 3.79 -9.64 -18.51
CA MET A 105 3.57 -10.88 -17.78
C MET A 105 4.93 -11.41 -17.27
N GLU A 106 5.55 -10.73 -16.32
CA GLU A 106 6.41 -11.47 -15.42
C GLU A 106 5.47 -12.36 -14.57
N PRO A 107 5.65 -13.69 -14.61
CA PRO A 107 5.01 -14.55 -13.64
C PRO A 107 5.43 -14.00 -12.29
N ILE A 108 4.46 -13.70 -11.43
CA ILE A 108 4.71 -13.49 -10.00
C ILE A 108 5.02 -14.90 -9.44
N ALA A 109 6.06 -15.53 -9.97
CA ALA A 109 6.71 -16.62 -9.34
C ALA A 109 7.42 -16.00 -8.15
N ASP A 110 7.01 -16.39 -6.98
CA ASP A 110 7.74 -16.26 -5.74
C ASP A 110 9.08 -16.99 -5.92
N GLN A 111 9.98 -16.41 -6.73
CA GLN A 111 11.38 -16.76 -6.60
C GLN A 111 11.71 -16.21 -5.22
N ALA A 112 11.68 -17.11 -4.26
CA ALA A 112 12.27 -16.90 -2.97
C ALA A 112 13.64 -16.29 -3.25
N ASP A 113 13.77 -14.99 -3.01
CA ASP A 113 15.08 -14.37 -2.87
C ASP A 113 15.68 -15.03 -1.62
N GLU A 114 16.28 -16.21 -1.83
CA GLU A 114 17.09 -16.95 -0.86
C GLU A 114 18.34 -16.13 -0.60
N GLU A 115 18.22 -15.08 0.19
CA GLU A 115 19.36 -14.49 0.86
C GLU A 115 18.94 -13.88 2.18
N GLY A 116 19.21 -14.70 3.22
CA GLY A 116 19.89 -14.29 4.42
C GLY A 116 19.19 -13.28 5.32
N ASN A 117 18.61 -13.81 6.35
CA ASN A 117 18.63 -13.35 7.75
C ASN A 117 19.18 -11.92 7.97
N TYR A 118 18.47 -10.90 7.44
CA TYR A 118 18.73 -9.51 7.77
C TYR A 118 17.76 -9.06 8.87
N ILE A 119 18.33 -8.84 10.07
CA ILE A 119 17.60 -8.22 11.19
C ILE A 119 17.60 -6.71 10.94
N PRO A 120 16.45 -6.08 10.70
CA PRO A 120 16.37 -4.64 10.53
C PRO A 120 16.76 -3.95 11.84
N ARG A 121 17.76 -3.08 11.80
CA ARG A 121 17.92 -2.08 12.85
C ARG A 121 16.73 -1.13 12.81
N ASP A 122 16.25 -0.73 13.97
CA ASP A 122 15.19 0.21 14.22
C ASP A 122 15.33 1.44 13.31
N PHE A 123 14.37 1.65 12.41
CA PHE A 123 14.38 2.80 11.51
C PHE A 123 13.50 3.89 12.11
N ALA A 124 14.03 5.11 12.12
CA ALA A 124 13.36 6.30 12.59
C ALA A 124 11.93 6.43 12.06
N ASP A 125 11.02 6.79 12.96
CA ASP A 125 9.60 6.99 12.67
C ASP A 125 9.42 8.19 11.73
N TRP A 126 8.94 7.94 10.52
CA TRP A 126 8.70 8.95 9.47
C TRP A 126 7.49 9.85 9.75
N ARG A 127 6.91 9.78 10.95
CA ARG A 127 5.67 10.49 11.32
C ARG A 127 5.86 11.95 11.67
N GLU A 128 7.11 12.39 11.87
CA GLU A 128 7.43 13.80 12.17
C GLU A 128 8.03 14.50 10.94
N ILE A 129 7.18 15.01 10.06
CA ILE A 129 7.58 15.95 9.00
C ILE A 129 7.20 17.37 9.43
N PRO A 130 8.14 18.35 9.39
CA PRO A 130 7.91 19.72 9.85
C PRO A 130 6.80 20.48 9.13
N SER A 131 6.26 21.49 9.79
CA SER A 131 4.93 22.08 9.60
C SER A 131 4.83 23.32 8.70
N GLU A 132 5.58 23.45 7.60
CA GLU A 132 5.41 24.57 6.67
C GLU A 132 4.77 24.10 5.34
N GLU A 133 3.72 24.78 4.90
CA GLU A 133 2.88 24.33 3.76
C GLU A 133 3.65 24.25 2.42
N LEU A 134 4.63 25.12 2.21
CA LEU A 134 5.44 25.15 0.99
C LEU A 134 6.39 23.95 0.94
N GLU A 135 7.08 23.67 2.04
CA GLU A 135 7.98 22.52 2.18
C GLU A 135 7.19 21.20 2.06
N ARG A 136 5.96 21.16 2.55
CA ARG A 136 5.06 19.99 2.40
C ARG A 136 4.76 19.66 0.95
N LYS A 137 4.57 20.66 0.08
CA LYS A 137 4.28 20.45 -1.34
C LYS A 137 5.50 19.89 -2.06
N GLU A 138 6.68 20.45 -1.82
CA GLU A 138 7.94 19.96 -2.39
C GLU A 138 8.30 18.56 -1.91
N VAL A 139 8.16 18.29 -0.61
CA VAL A 139 8.37 16.95 -0.02
C VAL A 139 7.41 15.93 -0.63
N ARG A 140 6.12 16.28 -0.78
CA ARG A 140 5.15 15.40 -1.42
C ARG A 140 5.50 15.12 -2.88
N GLN A 141 5.94 16.12 -3.63
CA GLN A 141 6.36 15.96 -5.03
C GLN A 141 7.60 15.08 -5.15
N LYS A 142 8.60 15.29 -4.31
CA LYS A 142 9.82 14.47 -4.25
C LYS A 142 9.49 13.02 -3.87
N LEU A 143 8.62 12.82 -2.87
CA LEU A 143 8.17 11.49 -2.47
C LEU A 143 7.39 10.80 -3.59
N ALA A 144 6.48 11.49 -4.25
CA ALA A 144 5.71 10.94 -5.38
C ALA A 144 6.64 10.54 -6.54
N ALA A 145 7.63 11.38 -6.88
CA ALA A 145 8.62 11.07 -7.90
C ALA A 145 9.50 9.86 -7.49
N ALA A 146 9.93 9.80 -6.23
CA ALA A 146 10.72 8.68 -5.71
C ALA A 146 9.91 7.38 -5.71
N LEU A 147 8.62 7.43 -5.33
CA LEU A 147 7.72 6.28 -5.41
C LEU A 147 7.51 5.83 -6.85
N ALA A 148 7.34 6.77 -7.78
CA ALA A 148 7.19 6.46 -9.21
C ALA A 148 8.43 5.75 -9.80
N SER A 149 9.63 6.07 -9.31
CA SER A 149 10.88 5.44 -9.75
C SER A 149 11.13 4.06 -9.15
N LEU A 150 10.42 3.68 -8.09
CA LEU A 150 10.51 2.33 -7.53
C LEU A 150 9.98 1.31 -8.52
N GLY A 151 10.66 0.16 -8.63
CA GLY A 151 10.10 -1.00 -9.30
C GLY A 151 8.77 -1.39 -8.65
N GLU A 152 7.81 -1.80 -9.49
CA GLU A 152 6.43 -2.08 -9.12
C GLU A 152 6.26 -2.94 -7.87
N LYS A 153 6.94 -4.10 -7.82
CA LYS A 153 6.88 -5.05 -6.70
C LYS A 153 7.30 -4.44 -5.35
N TYR A 154 8.16 -3.45 -5.36
CA TYR A 154 8.60 -2.74 -4.16
C TYR A 154 7.63 -1.64 -3.77
N ARG A 155 7.15 -0.90 -4.76
CA ARG A 155 6.19 0.19 -4.60
C ARG A 155 4.86 -0.29 -4.01
N GLU A 156 4.28 -1.37 -4.56
CA GLU A 156 3.02 -1.93 -4.06
C GLU A 156 3.13 -2.32 -2.58
N VAL A 157 4.21 -3.00 -2.20
CA VAL A 157 4.42 -3.39 -0.80
C VAL A 157 4.57 -2.16 0.09
N PHE A 158 5.32 -1.13 -0.33
CA PHE A 158 5.50 0.09 0.44
C PHE A 158 4.17 0.84 0.64
N ILE A 159 3.37 0.98 -0.42
CA ILE A 159 2.05 1.62 -0.34
C ILE A 159 1.17 0.91 0.68
N LEU A 160 1.05 -0.40 0.60
CA LEU A 160 0.16 -1.16 1.47
C LEU A 160 0.64 -1.16 2.93
N ARG A 161 1.95 -1.28 3.15
CA ARG A 161 2.52 -1.34 4.49
C ARG A 161 2.67 0.03 5.16
N ASP A 162 3.29 0.98 4.46
CA ASP A 162 3.72 2.26 5.06
C ASP A 162 2.71 3.39 4.85
N MET A 163 1.93 3.35 3.76
CA MET A 163 0.91 4.37 3.50
C MET A 163 -0.50 3.95 3.93
N GLN A 164 -0.82 2.65 3.89
CA GLN A 164 -2.14 2.13 4.22
C GLN A 164 -2.21 1.37 5.55
N ASP A 165 -1.09 1.27 6.28
CA ASP A 165 -1.00 0.61 7.60
C ASP A 165 -1.51 -0.85 7.62
N MET A 166 -1.49 -1.54 6.48
CA MET A 166 -1.86 -2.95 6.43
C MET A 166 -0.80 -3.81 7.12
N SER A 167 -1.19 -4.87 7.80
CA SER A 167 -0.27 -5.84 8.39
C SER A 167 0.52 -6.61 7.30
N ILE A 168 1.60 -7.29 7.69
CA ILE A 168 2.37 -8.14 6.76
C ILE A 168 1.48 -9.24 6.18
N GLU A 169 0.60 -9.82 6.99
CA GLU A 169 -0.32 -10.87 6.57
C GLU A 169 -1.35 -10.35 5.57
N GLU A 170 -1.99 -9.20 5.86
CA GLU A 170 -2.96 -8.56 4.96
C GLU A 170 -2.32 -8.16 3.63
N THR A 171 -1.09 -7.62 3.68
CA THR A 171 -0.32 -7.27 2.47
C THR A 171 0.02 -8.52 1.65
N ALA A 172 0.45 -9.59 2.30
CA ALA A 172 0.75 -10.86 1.64
C ALA A 172 -0.48 -11.42 0.92
N LYS A 173 -1.65 -11.41 1.59
CA LYS A 173 -2.93 -11.81 1.00
C LYS A 173 -3.33 -10.91 -0.18
N ALA A 174 -3.24 -9.58 -0.02
CA ALA A 174 -3.63 -8.62 -1.05
C ALA A 174 -2.78 -8.75 -2.32
N LEU A 175 -1.49 -9.02 -2.17
CA LEU A 175 -0.56 -9.14 -3.28
C LEU A 175 -0.38 -10.57 -3.79
N ASN A 176 -0.95 -11.56 -3.07
CA ASN A 176 -0.77 -13.00 -3.34
C ASN A 176 0.71 -13.40 -3.37
N ILE A 177 1.46 -13.03 -2.32
CA ILE A 177 2.87 -13.37 -2.12
C ILE A 177 3.10 -13.86 -0.68
N SER A 178 4.26 -14.47 -0.42
CA SER A 178 4.60 -14.90 0.93
C SER A 178 4.88 -13.73 1.88
N GLN A 179 4.69 -13.92 3.19
CA GLN A 179 5.05 -12.93 4.20
C GLN A 179 6.56 -12.60 4.20
N ALA A 180 7.40 -13.58 3.87
CA ALA A 180 8.85 -13.38 3.71
C ALA A 180 9.14 -12.42 2.55
N SER A 181 8.48 -12.61 1.39
CA SER A 181 8.57 -11.69 0.25
C SER A 181 8.11 -10.28 0.60
N VAL A 182 7.04 -10.12 1.39
CA VAL A 182 6.61 -8.79 1.87
C VAL A 182 7.72 -8.11 2.66
N LYS A 183 8.32 -8.82 3.62
CA LYS A 183 9.39 -8.27 4.47
C LYS A 183 10.61 -7.84 3.64
N THR A 184 11.07 -8.70 2.74
CA THR A 184 12.23 -8.43 1.88
C THR A 184 11.96 -7.28 0.92
N ARG A 185 10.80 -7.27 0.25
CA ARG A 185 10.42 -6.20 -0.67
C ARG A 185 10.25 -4.87 0.04
N LEU A 186 9.65 -4.85 1.23
CA LEU A 186 9.51 -3.64 2.03
C LEU A 186 10.86 -3.05 2.43
N LEU A 187 11.78 -3.91 2.90
CA LEU A 187 13.12 -3.45 3.24
C LEU A 187 13.81 -2.80 2.04
N ARG A 188 13.80 -3.47 0.89
CA ARG A 188 14.40 -2.94 -0.35
C ARG A 188 13.73 -1.65 -0.80
N ALA A 189 12.39 -1.55 -0.71
CA ALA A 189 11.65 -0.32 -1.02
C ALA A 189 12.12 0.86 -0.16
N ARG A 190 12.24 0.65 1.16
CA ARG A 190 12.69 1.68 2.10
C ARG A 190 14.14 2.12 1.83
N LEU A 191 15.03 1.18 1.53
CA LEU A 191 16.41 1.49 1.19
C LEU A 191 16.51 2.31 -0.10
N MET A 192 15.78 1.93 -1.15
CA MET A 192 15.73 2.67 -2.41
C MET A 192 15.16 4.08 -2.22
N LEU A 193 14.06 4.21 -1.45
CA LEU A 193 13.47 5.52 -1.15
C LEU A 193 14.43 6.41 -0.36
N ARG A 194 15.13 5.85 0.63
CA ARG A 194 16.17 6.60 1.36
C ARG A 194 17.22 7.15 0.41
N ASP A 195 17.73 6.33 -0.49
CA ASP A 195 18.79 6.73 -1.41
C ASP A 195 18.31 7.77 -2.44
N LEU A 196 17.04 7.74 -2.83
CA LEU A 196 16.42 8.72 -3.71
C LEU A 196 16.10 10.06 -3.03
N LEU A 197 15.71 10.02 -1.75
CA LEU A 197 15.28 11.21 -1.00
C LEU A 197 16.43 11.91 -0.29
N ALA A 198 17.54 11.24 -0.03
CA ALA A 198 18.72 11.78 0.63
C ALA A 198 19.99 11.59 -0.24
N PRO A 199 20.05 12.23 -1.44
CA PRO A 199 21.24 12.16 -2.26
C PRO A 199 22.42 12.79 -1.52
N GLY A 200 23.42 12.00 -1.18
CA GLY A 200 24.61 12.41 -0.44
C GLY A 200 24.74 11.86 1.00
N LEU A 201 23.69 11.26 1.56
CA LEU A 201 23.75 10.50 2.82
C LEU A 201 23.99 8.99 2.58
N GLY A 202 23.88 8.55 1.33
CA GLY A 202 24.12 7.18 0.91
C GLY A 202 25.60 6.94 0.63
N GLY A 203 26.29 6.21 1.50
CA GLY A 203 27.55 5.57 1.15
C GLY A 203 27.35 4.58 -0.02
N PRO A 204 28.42 3.98 -0.57
CA PRO A 204 28.47 3.32 -1.88
C PRO A 204 27.70 1.97 -1.95
N TRP A 205 26.40 1.96 -1.60
CA TRP A 205 25.54 0.79 -1.70
C TRP A 205 24.95 0.59 -3.11
N THR A 206 24.92 1.65 -3.93
CA THR A 206 24.40 1.60 -5.30
C THR A 206 25.35 0.91 -6.29
N SER A 207 26.63 0.75 -5.95
CA SER A 207 27.63 0.14 -6.84
C SER A 207 27.76 -1.38 -6.70
N ARG A 208 27.04 -2.02 -5.77
CA ARG A 208 27.13 -3.49 -5.54
C ARG A 208 25.92 -4.30 -6.00
N VAL A 209 24.97 -3.71 -6.67
CA VAL A 209 23.87 -4.45 -7.29
C VAL A 209 24.01 -4.46 -8.82
N SER A 210 25.25 -4.52 -9.31
CA SER A 210 25.53 -5.09 -10.61
C SER A 210 25.52 -6.60 -10.43
N PHE A 211 24.42 -7.22 -10.77
CA PHE A 211 24.38 -8.66 -10.98
C PHE A 211 25.25 -8.99 -12.19
N GLU A 212 26.55 -9.08 -11.99
CA GLU A 212 27.39 -9.87 -12.87
C GLU A 212 26.87 -11.31 -12.75
N ARG A 213 26.30 -11.81 -13.83
CA ARG A 213 26.15 -13.24 -14.05
C ARG A 213 27.56 -13.85 -14.14
N GLY A 214 28.18 -14.02 -13.00
CA GLY A 214 29.45 -14.68 -12.85
C GLY A 214 29.26 -16.16 -12.98
N ASN A 215 29.81 -16.69 -14.07
CA ASN A 215 30.23 -18.04 -14.33
C ASN A 215 30.61 -18.77 -13.03
N LYS A 216 29.87 -19.82 -12.66
CA LYS A 216 30.32 -20.79 -11.67
C LYS A 216 31.31 -21.73 -12.35
N PRO A 217 32.58 -21.82 -11.94
CA PRO A 217 33.40 -22.97 -12.21
C PRO A 217 33.05 -24.04 -11.19
N TRP A 218 32.74 -25.24 -11.75
CA TRP A 218 32.30 -26.52 -11.15
C TRP A 218 31.01 -26.53 -10.38
#